data_73d2b7602445366bc5dedc2ee1725b4e
#
_entry.id   73d2b7602445366bc5dedc2ee1725b4e
#
_cell.length_a   1.000
_cell.length_b   1.000
_cell.length_c   1.000
_cell.angle_alpha   90.00
_cell.angle_beta   90.00
_cell.angle_gamma   90.00
#
_symmetry.space_group_name_H-M   'P 1'
#
loop_
_entity.id
_entity.type
_entity.pdbx_description
1 polymer ?
#
loop_
_entity_poly.entity_id
_entity_poly.type
_entity_poly.pdbx_seq_one_letter_code
_entity_poly.pdbx_strand_id
1 'polypeptide(L)'
;LGDVYKRQFVDSIATLGLNGDGVGLNYHYGLFKQVFDHNLQKETPNPWITPDSWLTKTDITYPVQFGGFTVQSRLYNIDVVGYNNRTTKLRLFDIETVDESIVGDTIDFNKDDIAKNLTLFLYPDDSDDKGRLLRVYQQYFMVSNAARLILDEAVEKGSNLHDLADYATVQINDTHPSMVIPELIRLLQERGILMDEAVSIVSKVCAYTNHTILAEALEKWPIGFLDKAVPQLCLLYTSPS
;
A
#
# COMPACT_ATOMS: atom_id res chain seq x y z
N LEU A 1 15.33 -12.48 -1.07
CA LEU A 1 14.95 -13.34 0.07
C LEU A 1 13.68 -12.83 0.77
N GLY A 2 13.54 -11.50 1.05
CA GLY A 2 12.37 -10.94 1.73
C GLY A 2 11.03 -11.27 1.07
N ASP A 3 10.95 -11.16 -0.25
CA ASP A 3 9.71 -11.41 -1.00
C ASP A 3 9.29 -12.89 -0.97
N VAL A 4 10.25 -13.81 -0.95
CA VAL A 4 9.99 -15.24 -0.84
C VAL A 4 9.36 -15.55 0.53
N TYR A 5 9.89 -14.99 1.61
CA TYR A 5 9.34 -15.19 2.95
C TYR A 5 7.94 -14.58 3.09
N LYS A 6 7.70 -13.37 2.57
CA LYS A 6 6.36 -12.75 2.58
C LYS A 6 5.33 -13.62 1.90
N ARG A 7 5.66 -14.17 0.73
CA ARG A 7 4.80 -15.12 0.01
C ARG A 7 4.55 -16.39 0.82
N GLN A 8 5.59 -16.95 1.46
CA GLN A 8 5.45 -18.15 2.30
C GLN A 8 4.52 -17.91 3.49
N PHE A 9 4.56 -16.72 4.11
CA PHE A 9 3.64 -16.40 5.21
C PHE A 9 2.19 -16.40 4.77
N VAL A 10 1.86 -15.79 3.64
CA VAL A 10 0.48 -15.76 3.13
C VAL A 10 0.00 -17.17 2.77
N ASP A 11 0.84 -17.97 2.11
CA ASP A 11 0.56 -19.38 1.82
C ASP A 11 0.37 -20.21 3.10
N SER A 12 1.20 -19.99 4.11
CA SER A 12 1.10 -20.67 5.41
C SER A 12 -0.18 -20.26 6.16
N ILE A 13 -0.58 -19.00 6.12
CA ILE A 13 -1.83 -18.52 6.70
C ILE A 13 -3.01 -19.26 6.06
N ALA A 14 -3.04 -19.35 4.73
CA ALA A 14 -4.06 -20.10 4.01
C ALA A 14 -4.05 -21.59 4.39
N THR A 15 -2.88 -22.23 4.39
CA THR A 15 -2.71 -23.64 4.71
C THR A 15 -3.14 -23.99 6.13
N LEU A 16 -2.81 -23.14 7.10
CA LEU A 16 -3.18 -23.34 8.50
C LEU A 16 -4.63 -22.94 8.80
N GLY A 17 -5.30 -22.27 7.88
CA GLY A 17 -6.67 -21.77 8.05
C GLY A 17 -6.75 -20.65 9.08
N LEU A 18 -5.71 -19.84 9.18
CA LEU A 18 -5.69 -18.65 10.01
C LEU A 18 -6.39 -17.50 9.30
N ASN A 19 -6.98 -16.59 10.08
CA ASN A 19 -7.55 -15.36 9.55
C ASN A 19 -6.43 -14.35 9.30
N GLY A 20 -6.12 -14.11 8.04
CA GLY A 20 -5.11 -13.13 7.67
C GLY A 20 -5.05 -12.95 6.15
N ASP A 21 -4.93 -11.71 5.73
CA ASP A 21 -4.85 -11.31 4.33
C ASP A 21 -3.57 -10.51 4.09
N GLY A 22 -3.02 -10.59 2.88
CA GLY A 22 -2.01 -9.66 2.41
C GLY A 22 -2.68 -8.41 1.84
N VAL A 23 -2.10 -7.22 2.05
CA VAL A 23 -2.60 -5.97 1.47
C VAL A 23 -1.49 -5.27 0.71
N GLY A 24 -1.79 -4.76 -0.47
CA GLY A 24 -0.84 -4.08 -1.34
C GLY A 24 -1.51 -3.27 -2.44
N LEU A 25 -0.75 -2.98 -3.49
CA LEU A 25 -1.23 -2.26 -4.66
C LEU A 25 -1.29 -3.18 -5.89
N ASN A 26 -2.25 -2.92 -6.76
CA ASN A 26 -2.39 -3.57 -8.04
C ASN A 26 -1.54 -2.79 -9.07
N TYR A 27 -0.27 -3.18 -9.22
CA TYR A 27 0.61 -2.55 -10.21
C TYR A 27 0.36 -3.13 -11.60
N HIS A 28 0.24 -2.26 -12.60
CA HIS A 28 0.04 -2.66 -14.00
C HIS A 28 1.34 -3.18 -14.63
N TYR A 29 2.49 -2.62 -14.22
CA TYR A 29 3.82 -3.03 -14.66
C TYR A 29 4.66 -3.47 -13.47
N GLY A 30 5.14 -4.70 -13.54
CA GLY A 30 5.98 -5.29 -12.49
C GLY A 30 7.45 -4.97 -12.62
N LEU A 31 8.29 -5.95 -12.30
CA LEU A 31 9.73 -5.85 -12.52
C LEU A 31 9.99 -5.68 -14.01
N PHE A 32 10.94 -4.79 -14.35
CA PHE A 32 11.29 -4.52 -15.74
C PHE A 32 11.79 -5.76 -16.47
N LYS A 33 11.41 -5.87 -17.74
CA LYS A 33 11.98 -6.88 -18.62
C LYS A 33 13.37 -6.40 -19.08
N GLN A 34 14.38 -7.23 -18.82
CA GLN A 34 15.75 -6.98 -19.24
C GLN A 34 15.92 -7.43 -20.68
N VAL A 35 16.38 -6.55 -21.56
CA VAL A 35 16.69 -6.83 -22.95
C VAL A 35 18.10 -6.34 -23.26
N PHE A 36 18.72 -6.89 -24.32
CA PHE A 36 19.99 -6.41 -24.84
C PHE A 36 19.77 -5.67 -26.16
N ASP A 37 20.25 -4.44 -26.21
CA ASP A 37 20.21 -3.60 -27.39
C ASP A 37 21.63 -3.06 -27.64
N HIS A 38 22.19 -3.32 -28.82
CA HIS A 38 23.56 -2.94 -29.17
C HIS A 38 24.63 -3.34 -28.13
N ASN A 39 24.52 -4.54 -27.58
CA ASN A 39 25.36 -5.08 -26.50
C ASN A 39 25.29 -4.35 -25.16
N LEU A 40 24.29 -3.49 -24.96
CA LEU A 40 24.00 -2.83 -23.72
C LEU A 40 22.72 -3.41 -23.12
N GLN A 41 22.71 -3.59 -21.82
CA GLN A 41 21.50 -3.97 -21.07
C GLN A 41 20.54 -2.79 -21.07
N LYS A 42 19.27 -3.07 -21.37
CA LYS A 42 18.18 -2.10 -21.41
C LYS A 42 16.96 -2.65 -20.67
N GLU A 43 16.27 -1.79 -19.98
CA GLU A 43 15.02 -2.10 -19.30
C GLU A 43 13.83 -1.66 -20.13
N THR A 44 12.81 -2.52 -20.20
CA THR A 44 11.56 -2.24 -20.90
C THR A 44 10.37 -2.55 -19.98
N PRO A 45 9.21 -1.91 -20.20
CA PRO A 45 8.01 -2.19 -19.44
C PRO A 45 7.61 -3.67 -19.53
N ASN A 46 7.14 -4.22 -18.41
CA ASN A 46 6.70 -5.60 -18.30
C ASN A 46 5.27 -5.65 -17.75
N PRO A 47 4.25 -5.70 -18.61
CA PRO A 47 2.85 -5.75 -18.17
C PRO A 47 2.57 -6.97 -17.31
N TRP A 48 1.90 -6.77 -16.17
CA TRP A 48 1.47 -7.85 -15.27
C TRP A 48 0.00 -8.15 -15.35
N ILE A 49 -0.81 -7.13 -15.65
CA ILE A 49 -2.25 -7.29 -15.76
C ILE A 49 -2.59 -7.65 -17.19
N THR A 50 -3.20 -8.81 -17.33
CA THR A 50 -3.70 -9.31 -18.61
C THR A 50 -5.19 -9.65 -18.46
N PRO A 51 -5.96 -9.79 -19.56
CA PRO A 51 -7.37 -10.21 -19.51
C PRO A 51 -7.59 -11.53 -18.75
N ASP A 52 -6.57 -12.41 -18.73
CA ASP A 52 -6.61 -13.71 -18.06
C ASP A 52 -6.01 -13.65 -16.63
N SER A 53 -5.80 -12.47 -16.09
CA SER A 53 -5.29 -12.33 -14.72
C SER A 53 -6.27 -12.86 -13.68
N TRP A 54 -5.75 -13.36 -12.58
CA TRP A 54 -6.55 -13.93 -11.48
C TRP A 54 -7.15 -12.87 -10.55
N LEU A 55 -7.23 -11.64 -11.01
CA LEU A 55 -7.79 -10.53 -10.27
C LEU A 55 -9.32 -10.58 -10.27
N THR A 56 -9.90 -10.58 -9.08
CA THR A 56 -11.34 -10.43 -8.90
C THR A 56 -11.65 -8.98 -8.49
N LYS A 57 -12.33 -8.25 -9.34
CA LYS A 57 -12.80 -6.89 -9.06
C LYS A 57 -13.89 -6.93 -7.98
N THR A 58 -13.82 -6.02 -7.02
CA THR A 58 -14.83 -5.86 -5.98
C THR A 58 -15.58 -4.53 -6.13
N ASP A 59 -16.65 -4.36 -5.34
CA ASP A 59 -17.38 -3.08 -5.26
C ASP A 59 -16.84 -2.13 -4.19
N ILE A 60 -15.80 -2.55 -3.45
CA ILE A 60 -15.17 -1.74 -2.41
C ILE A 60 -14.33 -0.65 -3.05
N THR A 61 -14.66 0.60 -2.76
CA THR A 61 -13.96 1.79 -3.25
C THR A 61 -13.78 2.79 -2.11
N TYR A 62 -12.64 3.48 -2.11
CA TYR A 62 -12.36 4.54 -1.15
C TYR A 62 -11.84 5.79 -1.83
N PRO A 63 -12.28 7.00 -1.40
CA PRO A 63 -11.61 8.23 -1.78
C PRO A 63 -10.31 8.36 -0.97
N VAL A 64 -9.19 8.55 -1.65
CA VAL A 64 -7.90 8.85 -1.02
C VAL A 64 -7.54 10.30 -1.28
N GLN A 65 -7.47 11.08 -0.22
CA GLN A 65 -7.14 12.50 -0.29
C GLN A 65 -5.64 12.71 -0.16
N PHE A 66 -5.10 13.43 -1.10
CA PHE A 66 -3.75 13.97 -1.09
C PHE A 66 -3.77 15.48 -0.89
N GLY A 67 -2.60 16.09 -0.75
CA GLY A 67 -2.49 17.54 -0.74
C GLY A 67 -2.95 18.14 -2.09
N GLY A 68 -4.14 18.72 -2.10
CA GLY A 68 -4.68 19.44 -3.26
C GLY A 68 -5.54 18.63 -4.23
N PHE A 69 -5.64 17.30 -4.12
CA PHE A 69 -6.50 16.47 -4.96
C PHE A 69 -6.92 15.17 -4.28
N THR A 70 -7.93 14.51 -4.85
CA THR A 70 -8.42 13.22 -4.37
C THR A 70 -8.48 12.23 -5.53
N VAL A 71 -8.10 10.99 -5.28
CA VAL A 71 -8.28 9.88 -6.23
C VAL A 71 -9.26 8.86 -5.68
N GLN A 72 -9.94 8.16 -6.57
CA GLN A 72 -10.81 7.06 -6.19
C GLN A 72 -10.05 5.75 -6.35
N SER A 73 -10.03 4.96 -5.29
CA SER A 73 -9.47 3.61 -5.32
C SER A 73 -10.53 2.55 -5.52
N ARG A 74 -10.10 1.38 -5.97
CA ARG A 74 -10.91 0.16 -6.01
C ARG A 74 -10.09 -1.02 -5.53
N LEU A 75 -10.74 -1.90 -4.77
CA LEU A 75 -10.14 -3.13 -4.29
C LEU A 75 -10.30 -4.27 -5.32
N TYR A 76 -9.21 -4.97 -5.57
CA TYR A 76 -9.14 -6.23 -6.29
C TYR A 76 -8.61 -7.33 -5.37
N ASN A 77 -9.08 -8.55 -5.53
CA ASN A 77 -8.61 -9.69 -4.75
C ASN A 77 -7.92 -10.71 -5.66
N ILE A 78 -6.89 -11.36 -5.11
CA ILE A 78 -6.36 -12.61 -5.60
C ILE A 78 -6.55 -13.64 -4.49
N ASP A 79 -7.18 -14.78 -4.80
CA ASP A 79 -7.29 -15.88 -3.85
C ASP A 79 -5.96 -16.64 -3.79
N VAL A 80 -5.40 -16.74 -2.60
CA VAL A 80 -4.21 -17.53 -2.31
C VAL A 80 -4.67 -18.86 -1.77
N VAL A 81 -4.50 -19.90 -2.56
CA VAL A 81 -4.95 -21.26 -2.22
C VAL A 81 -3.84 -21.96 -1.43
N GLY A 82 -4.16 -22.33 -0.21
CA GLY A 82 -3.31 -23.14 0.64
C GLY A 82 -3.62 -24.64 0.49
N TYR A 83 -2.99 -25.45 1.34
CA TYR A 83 -3.24 -26.89 1.39
C TYR A 83 -4.67 -27.18 1.90
N ASN A 84 -5.27 -28.29 1.46
CA ASN A 84 -6.65 -28.70 1.80
C ASN A 84 -7.74 -27.69 1.38
N ASN A 85 -7.60 -27.04 0.25
CA ASN A 85 -8.58 -26.07 -0.31
C ASN A 85 -8.91 -24.89 0.61
N ARG A 86 -8.04 -24.58 1.57
CA ARG A 86 -8.15 -23.36 2.36
C ARG A 86 -7.60 -22.18 1.57
N THR A 87 -8.22 -21.03 1.74
CA THR A 87 -7.85 -19.83 1.01
C THR A 87 -7.69 -18.65 1.94
N THR A 88 -6.78 -17.74 1.59
CA THR A 88 -6.72 -16.38 2.08
C THR A 88 -6.66 -15.43 0.89
N LYS A 89 -6.65 -14.13 1.13
CA LYS A 89 -6.69 -13.14 0.06
C LYS A 89 -5.44 -12.29 0.03
N LEU A 90 -5.00 -11.98 -1.18
CA LEU A 90 -4.16 -10.84 -1.44
C LEU A 90 -5.07 -9.72 -1.94
N ARG A 91 -5.17 -8.64 -1.14
CA ARG A 91 -6.06 -7.51 -1.37
C ARG A 91 -5.25 -6.37 -1.98
N LEU A 92 -5.54 -6.04 -3.22
CA LEU A 92 -4.76 -5.09 -4.02
C LEU A 92 -5.62 -3.89 -4.40
N PHE A 93 -5.16 -2.71 -4.01
CA PHE A 93 -5.82 -1.46 -4.38
C PHE A 93 -5.25 -0.86 -5.65
N ASP A 94 -6.13 -0.33 -6.48
CA ASP A 94 -5.81 0.36 -7.72
C ASP A 94 -6.54 1.70 -7.79
N ILE A 95 -6.02 2.66 -8.54
CA ILE A 95 -6.77 3.88 -8.86
C ILE A 95 -7.71 3.61 -10.04
N GLU A 96 -8.93 4.17 -9.99
CA GLU A 96 -9.90 3.99 -11.09
C GLU A 96 -9.54 4.75 -12.36
N THR A 97 -8.64 5.72 -12.26
CA THR A 97 -8.22 6.62 -13.35
C THR A 97 -6.86 6.26 -13.94
N VAL A 98 -6.32 5.09 -13.64
CA VAL A 98 -5.04 4.64 -14.21
C VAL A 98 -5.09 4.67 -15.73
N ASP A 99 -4.00 5.14 -16.35
CA ASP A 99 -3.91 5.31 -17.80
C ASP A 99 -2.62 4.68 -18.33
N GLU A 100 -2.73 3.45 -18.81
CA GLU A 100 -1.61 2.71 -19.40
C GLU A 100 -1.09 3.35 -20.70
N SER A 101 -1.90 4.18 -21.36
CA SER A 101 -1.50 4.80 -22.64
C SER A 101 -0.38 5.84 -22.51
N ILE A 102 -0.08 6.27 -21.27
CA ILE A 102 1.05 7.18 -20.99
C ILE A 102 2.40 6.46 -20.96
N VAL A 103 2.40 5.12 -20.97
CA VAL A 103 3.61 4.28 -20.96
C VAL A 103 4.02 4.01 -22.41
N GLY A 104 5.22 4.44 -22.78
CA GLY A 104 5.82 4.15 -24.08
C GLY A 104 6.66 2.88 -24.07
N ASP A 105 7.62 2.81 -24.99
CA ASP A 105 8.58 1.69 -25.11
C ASP A 105 9.67 1.71 -24.03
N THR A 106 9.72 2.77 -23.23
CA THR A 106 10.69 2.97 -22.16
C THR A 106 9.99 2.99 -20.79
N ILE A 107 10.79 2.95 -19.73
CA ILE A 107 10.28 3.09 -18.35
C ILE A 107 10.01 4.55 -17.95
N ASP A 108 10.29 5.50 -18.86
CA ASP A 108 10.04 6.92 -18.62
C ASP A 108 8.59 7.27 -18.92
N PHE A 109 7.98 8.05 -18.03
CA PHE A 109 6.63 8.57 -18.17
C PHE A 109 6.50 9.90 -17.40
N ASN A 110 5.41 10.62 -17.65
CA ASN A 110 5.11 11.85 -16.90
C ASN A 110 4.76 11.52 -15.45
N LYS A 111 5.67 11.82 -14.51
CA LYS A 111 5.51 11.57 -13.07
C LYS A 111 4.61 12.61 -12.37
N ASP A 112 4.20 13.70 -13.04
CA ASP A 112 3.42 14.77 -12.42
C ASP A 112 1.92 14.44 -12.34
N ASP A 113 1.40 13.60 -13.23
CA ASP A 113 -0.02 13.23 -13.27
C ASP A 113 -0.30 12.01 -12.37
N ILE A 114 -0.26 12.24 -11.05
CA ILE A 114 -0.43 11.19 -10.04
C ILE A 114 -1.76 10.45 -10.21
N ALA A 115 -2.83 11.15 -10.62
CA ALA A 115 -4.14 10.55 -10.81
C ALA A 115 -4.17 9.50 -11.94
N LYS A 116 -3.15 9.45 -12.81
CA LYS A 116 -3.05 8.48 -13.90
C LYS A 116 -1.91 7.46 -13.73
N ASN A 117 -0.88 7.81 -12.95
CA ASN A 117 0.34 7.01 -12.91
C ASN A 117 0.59 6.27 -11.60
N LEU A 118 -0.20 6.51 -10.57
CA LEU A 118 0.05 6.08 -9.19
C LEU A 118 0.26 4.57 -9.05
N THR A 119 -0.47 3.76 -9.79
CA THR A 119 -0.41 2.29 -9.76
C THR A 119 0.18 1.68 -11.03
N LEU A 120 0.80 2.48 -11.90
CA LEU A 120 1.40 1.95 -13.13
C LEU A 120 2.59 1.04 -12.83
N PHE A 121 3.63 1.56 -12.18
CA PHE A 121 4.88 0.84 -11.98
C PHE A 121 5.13 0.46 -10.52
N LEU A 122 5.50 -0.79 -10.29
CA LEU A 122 5.97 -1.28 -8.98
C LEU A 122 7.21 -0.52 -8.51
N TYR A 123 8.16 -0.28 -9.42
CA TYR A 123 9.37 0.50 -9.16
C TYR A 123 9.49 1.62 -10.19
N PRO A 124 8.84 2.78 -9.98
CA PRO A 124 9.09 3.94 -10.82
C PRO A 124 10.54 4.40 -10.64
N ASP A 125 11.12 4.98 -11.68
CA ASP A 125 12.42 5.61 -11.55
C ASP A 125 12.36 6.73 -10.50
N ASP A 126 13.13 6.59 -9.43
CA ASP A 126 13.22 7.49 -8.28
C ASP A 126 14.58 8.20 -8.16
N SER A 127 15.30 8.29 -9.28
CA SER A 127 16.55 9.02 -9.36
C SER A 127 16.39 10.54 -9.19
N ASP A 128 15.18 11.06 -9.41
CA ASP A 128 14.82 12.46 -9.23
C ASP A 128 13.77 12.66 -8.10
N ASP A 129 13.54 13.93 -7.74
CA ASP A 129 12.57 14.29 -6.69
C ASP A 129 11.14 13.95 -7.06
N LYS A 130 10.77 13.95 -8.36
CA LYS A 130 9.44 13.58 -8.81
C LYS A 130 9.17 12.10 -8.61
N GLY A 131 10.13 11.27 -8.95
CA GLY A 131 10.04 9.82 -8.72
C GLY A 131 10.02 9.47 -7.25
N ARG A 132 10.85 10.13 -6.44
CA ARG A 132 10.83 9.95 -4.97
C ARG A 132 9.51 10.40 -4.36
N LEU A 133 8.95 11.52 -4.82
CA LEU A 133 7.63 11.98 -4.37
C LEU A 133 6.52 11.02 -4.81
N LEU A 134 6.58 10.46 -6.02
CA LEU A 134 5.63 9.45 -6.49
C LEU A 134 5.64 8.22 -5.57
N ARG A 135 6.80 7.77 -5.09
CA ARG A 135 6.87 6.68 -4.11
C ARG A 135 6.15 7.02 -2.80
N VAL A 136 6.27 8.26 -2.31
CA VAL A 136 5.51 8.71 -1.13
C VAL A 136 4.00 8.63 -1.39
N TYR A 137 3.54 9.07 -2.56
CA TYR A 137 2.15 8.93 -2.96
C TYR A 137 1.68 7.48 -3.01
N GLN A 138 2.48 6.58 -3.59
CA GLN A 138 2.18 5.14 -3.64
C GLN A 138 2.06 4.54 -2.23
N GLN A 139 3.00 4.84 -1.34
CA GLN A 139 2.99 4.34 0.03
C GLN A 139 1.75 4.82 0.79
N TYR A 140 1.43 6.10 0.71
CA TYR A 140 0.25 6.62 1.38
C TYR A 140 -1.06 6.08 0.77
N PHE A 141 -1.15 5.96 -0.55
CA PHE A 141 -2.31 5.35 -1.20
C PHE A 141 -2.57 3.93 -0.68
N MET A 142 -1.53 3.12 -0.56
CA MET A 142 -1.64 1.77 -0.02
C MET A 142 -2.17 1.79 1.42
N VAL A 143 -1.54 2.56 2.31
CA VAL A 143 -1.87 2.51 3.73
C VAL A 143 -3.20 3.19 4.06
N SER A 144 -3.60 4.23 3.34
CA SER A 144 -4.90 4.88 3.52
C SER A 144 -6.05 3.93 3.20
N ASN A 145 -5.94 3.19 2.10
CA ASN A 145 -6.89 2.16 1.73
C ASN A 145 -6.91 1.00 2.73
N ALA A 146 -5.72 0.50 3.10
CA ALA A 146 -5.60 -0.59 4.06
C ALA A 146 -6.21 -0.24 5.42
N ALA A 147 -5.92 0.95 5.94
CA ALA A 147 -6.43 1.40 7.22
C ALA A 147 -7.97 1.50 7.23
N ARG A 148 -8.57 2.04 6.16
CA ARG A 148 -10.05 2.10 6.03
C ARG A 148 -10.66 0.72 5.97
N LEU A 149 -10.12 -0.18 5.15
CA LEU A 149 -10.59 -1.56 5.04
C LEU A 149 -10.54 -2.29 6.40
N ILE A 150 -9.44 -2.14 7.14
CA ILE A 150 -9.28 -2.75 8.46
C ILE A 150 -10.34 -2.27 9.44
N LEU A 151 -10.58 -0.95 9.49
CA LEU A 151 -11.58 -0.37 10.39
C LEU A 151 -13.01 -0.78 10.01
N ASP A 152 -13.32 -0.78 8.71
CA ASP A 152 -14.66 -1.15 8.23
C ASP A 152 -14.93 -2.63 8.50
N GLU A 153 -14.01 -3.53 8.21
CA GLU A 153 -14.14 -4.96 8.50
C GLU A 153 -14.19 -5.26 10.01
N ALA A 154 -13.45 -4.51 10.84
CA ALA A 154 -13.54 -4.67 12.29
C ALA A 154 -14.92 -4.29 12.80
N VAL A 155 -15.50 -3.20 12.32
CA VAL A 155 -16.87 -2.78 12.66
C VAL A 155 -17.90 -3.80 12.18
N GLU A 156 -17.76 -4.34 10.97
CA GLU A 156 -18.63 -5.41 10.46
C GLU A 156 -18.57 -6.68 11.33
N LYS A 157 -17.42 -6.96 11.94
CA LYS A 157 -17.23 -8.09 12.87
C LYS A 157 -17.70 -7.78 14.29
N GLY A 158 -18.16 -6.56 14.58
CA GLY A 158 -18.75 -6.15 15.85
C GLY A 158 -17.87 -5.28 16.75
N SER A 159 -16.70 -4.81 16.26
CA SER A 159 -15.86 -3.86 16.99
C SER A 159 -16.55 -2.50 17.15
N ASN A 160 -16.41 -1.89 18.31
CA ASN A 160 -16.75 -0.49 18.54
C ASN A 160 -15.56 0.46 18.36
N LEU A 161 -14.45 -0.05 17.82
CA LEU A 161 -13.15 0.58 17.58
C LEU A 161 -12.32 0.88 18.85
N HIS A 162 -12.91 1.02 20.03
CA HIS A 162 -12.16 1.09 21.29
C HIS A 162 -11.46 -0.24 21.61
N ASP A 163 -12.01 -1.35 21.12
CA ASP A 163 -11.51 -2.72 21.25
C ASP A 163 -10.88 -3.25 19.96
N LEU A 164 -10.44 -2.36 19.05
CA LEU A 164 -9.90 -2.74 17.73
C LEU A 164 -8.80 -3.81 17.81
N ALA A 165 -7.97 -3.78 18.85
CA ALA A 165 -6.89 -4.74 19.04
C ALA A 165 -7.36 -6.18 19.27
N ASP A 166 -8.63 -6.39 19.63
CA ASP A 166 -9.24 -7.72 19.75
C ASP A 166 -9.72 -8.26 18.39
N TYR A 167 -9.87 -7.38 17.39
CA TYR A 167 -10.40 -7.69 16.06
C TYR A 167 -9.36 -7.67 14.96
N ALA A 168 -8.29 -6.87 15.10
CA ALA A 168 -7.31 -6.66 14.05
C ALA A 168 -5.88 -6.61 14.59
N THR A 169 -4.97 -7.22 13.83
CA THR A 169 -3.52 -7.08 13.98
C THR A 169 -2.93 -6.71 12.63
N VAL A 170 -2.08 -5.70 12.61
CA VAL A 170 -1.41 -5.21 11.40
C VAL A 170 0.07 -5.51 11.49
N GLN A 171 0.57 -6.37 10.60
CA GLN A 171 1.99 -6.63 10.46
C GLN A 171 2.57 -5.70 9.40
N ILE A 172 3.41 -4.77 9.82
CA ILE A 172 4.13 -3.84 8.96
C ILE A 172 5.46 -4.48 8.55
N ASN A 173 5.68 -4.66 7.25
CA ASN A 173 6.91 -5.19 6.68
C ASN A 173 7.74 -4.07 6.06
N ASP A 174 8.90 -3.79 6.64
CA ASP A 174 9.79 -2.69 6.29
C ASP A 174 9.16 -1.30 6.50
N THR A 175 9.84 -0.24 6.07
CA THR A 175 9.41 1.14 6.31
C THR A 175 8.31 1.62 5.36
N HIS A 176 8.13 0.96 4.20
CA HIS A 176 7.21 1.40 3.15
C HIS A 176 5.77 1.59 3.63
N PRO A 177 5.16 0.67 4.43
CA PRO A 177 3.81 0.85 4.94
C PRO A 177 3.73 1.52 6.32
N SER A 178 4.81 2.09 6.84
CA SER A 178 4.83 2.65 8.21
C SER A 178 3.83 3.78 8.44
N MET A 179 3.44 4.52 7.37
CA MET A 179 2.40 5.55 7.47
C MET A 179 1.02 5.00 7.85
N VAL A 180 0.80 3.69 7.89
CA VAL A 180 -0.44 3.10 8.40
C VAL A 180 -0.67 3.45 9.86
N ILE A 181 0.38 3.64 10.65
CA ILE A 181 0.30 4.00 12.06
C ILE A 181 -0.40 5.36 12.22
N PRO A 182 0.15 6.47 11.71
CA PRO A 182 -0.51 7.76 11.82
C PRO A 182 -1.85 7.81 11.06
N GLU A 183 -2.02 7.07 9.98
CA GLU A 183 -3.29 7.04 9.26
C GLU A 183 -4.40 6.36 10.09
N LEU A 184 -4.12 5.26 10.77
CA LEU A 184 -5.08 4.64 11.70
C LEU A 184 -5.43 5.58 12.85
N ILE A 185 -4.45 6.27 13.45
CA ILE A 185 -4.71 7.27 14.51
C ILE A 185 -5.65 8.35 13.98
N ARG A 186 -5.34 8.92 12.81
CA ARG A 186 -6.15 9.96 12.18
C ARG A 186 -7.60 9.49 11.93
N LEU A 187 -7.77 8.29 11.37
CA LEU A 187 -9.09 7.73 11.07
C LEU A 187 -9.89 7.38 12.33
N LEU A 188 -9.23 6.96 13.40
CA LEU A 188 -9.87 6.75 14.70
C LEU A 188 -10.35 8.07 15.30
N GLN A 189 -9.54 9.14 15.19
CA GLN A 189 -9.96 10.47 15.62
C GLN A 189 -11.15 11.01 14.82
N GLU A 190 -11.20 10.80 13.50
CA GLU A 190 -12.37 11.15 12.67
C GLU A 190 -13.64 10.42 13.12
N ARG A 191 -13.49 9.25 13.76
CA ARG A 191 -14.58 8.45 14.32
C ARG A 191 -14.86 8.76 15.80
N GLY A 192 -14.26 9.83 16.34
CA GLY A 192 -14.55 10.35 17.68
C GLY A 192 -13.69 9.79 18.81
N ILE A 193 -12.68 8.99 18.52
CA ILE A 193 -11.74 8.48 19.53
C ILE A 193 -10.68 9.55 19.83
N LEU A 194 -10.40 9.80 21.09
CA LEU A 194 -9.41 10.79 21.51
C LEU A 194 -8.00 10.38 21.12
N MET A 195 -7.12 11.34 20.90
CA MET A 195 -5.74 11.13 20.42
C MET A 195 -4.97 10.12 21.27
N ASP A 196 -4.93 10.30 22.58
CA ASP A 196 -4.17 9.42 23.49
C ASP A 196 -4.69 7.97 23.45
N GLU A 197 -6.00 7.82 23.36
CA GLU A 197 -6.64 6.52 23.23
C GLU A 197 -6.35 5.90 21.85
N ALA A 198 -6.45 6.67 20.77
CA ALA A 198 -6.11 6.20 19.42
C ALA A 198 -4.66 5.71 19.33
N VAL A 199 -3.72 6.44 19.92
CA VAL A 199 -2.32 6.02 20.04
C VAL A 199 -2.19 4.71 20.82
N SER A 200 -2.89 4.58 21.96
CA SER A 200 -2.90 3.37 22.77
C SER A 200 -3.47 2.16 22.00
N ILE A 201 -4.54 2.35 21.24
CA ILE A 201 -5.15 1.31 20.40
C ILE A 201 -4.18 0.89 19.32
N VAL A 202 -3.65 1.83 18.53
CA VAL A 202 -2.78 1.54 17.39
C VAL A 202 -1.47 0.89 17.82
N SER A 203 -0.94 1.25 18.99
CA SER A 203 0.25 0.58 19.56
C SER A 203 0.05 -0.90 19.88
N LYS A 204 -1.20 -1.33 20.10
CA LYS A 204 -1.55 -2.75 20.33
C LYS A 204 -1.90 -3.48 19.02
N VAL A 205 -2.37 -2.74 18.01
CA VAL A 205 -2.77 -3.28 16.71
C VAL A 205 -1.57 -3.53 15.80
N CYS A 206 -0.58 -2.61 15.80
CA CYS A 206 0.52 -2.64 14.86
C CYS A 206 1.76 -3.34 15.40
N ALA A 207 2.33 -4.22 14.58
CA ALA A 207 3.66 -4.82 14.79
C ALA A 207 4.56 -4.52 13.58
N TYR A 208 5.84 -4.34 13.80
CA TYR A 208 6.81 -3.98 12.77
C TYR A 208 7.93 -5.00 12.67
N THR A 209 8.29 -5.37 11.44
CA THR A 209 9.47 -6.16 11.14
C THR A 209 10.29 -5.49 10.05
N ASN A 210 11.57 -5.27 10.32
CA ASN A 210 12.52 -4.84 9.31
C ASN A 210 13.18 -6.07 8.67
N HIS A 211 13.06 -6.20 7.34
CA HIS A 211 13.66 -7.27 6.56
C HIS A 211 14.99 -6.88 5.91
N THR A 212 15.42 -5.62 6.05
CA THR A 212 16.59 -5.07 5.38
C THR A 212 17.70 -4.76 6.37
N ILE A 213 18.93 -5.20 6.05
CA ILE A 213 20.12 -4.95 6.87
C ILE A 213 20.79 -3.62 6.48
N LEU A 214 20.68 -3.22 5.20
CA LEU A 214 21.35 -2.04 4.67
C LEU A 214 20.64 -0.76 5.10
N ALA A 215 21.41 0.20 5.63
CA ALA A 215 20.87 1.47 6.12
C ALA A 215 20.19 2.32 5.03
N GLU A 216 20.60 2.17 3.77
CA GLU A 216 20.00 2.84 2.61
C GLU A 216 18.56 2.40 2.32
N ALA A 217 18.18 1.20 2.75
CA ALA A 217 16.81 0.73 2.62
C ALA A 217 15.88 1.22 3.74
N LEU A 218 16.43 1.89 4.75
CA LEU A 218 15.65 2.66 5.71
C LEU A 218 15.33 4.02 5.07
N GLU A 219 14.21 4.10 4.40
CA GLU A 219 13.80 5.29 3.68
C GLU A 219 13.73 6.52 4.59
N LYS A 220 14.25 7.63 4.09
CA LYS A 220 14.18 8.95 4.73
C LYS A 220 13.57 9.93 3.74
N TRP A 221 12.39 10.41 4.04
CA TRP A 221 11.71 11.38 3.20
C TRP A 221 11.89 12.79 3.73
N PRO A 222 12.18 13.78 2.86
CA PRO A 222 12.12 15.18 3.25
C PRO A 222 10.72 15.51 3.77
N ILE A 223 10.62 16.25 4.89
CA ILE A 223 9.32 16.62 5.45
C ILE A 223 8.43 17.37 4.45
N GLY A 224 9.03 18.16 3.55
CA GLY A 224 8.31 18.84 2.48
C GLY A 224 7.61 17.90 1.49
N PHE A 225 8.07 16.65 1.34
CA PHE A 225 7.37 15.64 0.53
C PHE A 225 6.10 15.16 1.23
N LEU A 226 6.19 14.93 2.53
CA LEU A 226 5.03 14.55 3.33
C LEU A 226 4.02 15.69 3.42
N ASP A 227 4.48 16.92 3.64
CA ASP A 227 3.61 18.11 3.68
C ASP A 227 2.88 18.33 2.33
N LYS A 228 3.57 18.09 1.21
CA LYS A 228 2.97 18.16 -0.12
C LYS A 228 2.00 17.01 -0.40
N ALA A 229 2.37 15.79 -0.07
CA ALA A 229 1.57 14.61 -0.42
C ALA A 229 0.43 14.37 0.57
N VAL A 230 0.69 14.50 1.88
CA VAL A 230 -0.21 14.07 2.95
C VAL A 230 -0.22 15.04 4.13
N PRO A 231 -0.55 16.33 3.92
CA PRO A 231 -0.51 17.36 4.95
C PRO A 231 -1.35 16.99 6.18
N GLN A 232 -2.42 16.20 6.01
CA GLN A 232 -3.27 15.72 7.08
C GLN A 232 -2.54 14.84 8.10
N LEU A 233 -1.48 14.15 7.71
CA LEU A 233 -0.65 13.38 8.64
C LEU A 233 0.36 14.27 9.38
N CYS A 234 0.86 15.32 8.72
CA CYS A 234 1.80 16.26 9.35
C CYS A 234 1.16 17.00 10.53
N LEU A 235 -0.15 17.26 10.49
CA LEU A 235 -0.89 17.89 11.57
C LEU A 235 -0.90 17.09 12.87
N LEU A 236 -0.80 15.76 12.81
CA LEU A 236 -0.71 14.90 14.00
C LEU A 236 0.57 15.14 14.81
N TYR A 237 1.66 15.53 14.15
CA TYR A 237 2.94 15.79 14.80
C TYR A 237 3.08 17.24 15.32
N THR A 238 2.20 18.13 14.88
CA THR A 238 2.23 19.56 15.24
C THR A 238 1.19 19.95 16.29
N SER A 239 0.29 19.02 16.68
CA SER A 239 -0.64 19.26 17.77
C SER A 239 0.15 19.38 19.09
N PRO A 240 0.03 20.48 19.84
CA PRO A 240 0.66 20.58 21.14
C PRO A 240 0.12 19.50 22.05
N SER A 241 1.02 18.70 22.61
CA SER A 241 0.74 17.74 23.69
C SER A 241 0.37 18.45 24.98
#